data_88bc8d9170eb76b3fa7a527bf3f10a1f
#
_entry.id   88bc8d9170eb76b3fa7a527bf3f10a1f
#
_cell.length_a   1.000
_cell.length_b   1.000
_cell.length_c   1.000
_cell.angle_alpha   90.00
_cell.angle_beta   90.00
_cell.angle_gamma   90.00
#
_symmetry.space_group_name_H-M   'P 1'
#
loop_
_entity.id
_entity.type
_entity.pdbx_description
1 polymer ?
#
loop_
_entity_poly.entity_id
_entity_poly.type
_entity_poly.pdbx_seq_one_letter_code
_entity_poly.pdbx_strand_id
1 'polypeptide(L)'
;MKSLLCISLLIAIHTSTIYAQDRLSGKSFATRSEVLARNGMVATNHPIATQIGVAILKQGGSAIDAAMAANAFLGFADPGMNGIGGDLFAIVWDARSRKLYGLNASGKSPAGMSYESLKKLVAAGNQYNYGPLSVTTPGCVDGWFELNKKFGKLTMSEILQPTIQYAREGVPITAETADNFLAMEPLVQKSENENFKAQYFTNGHFPRKGDIYKNPDLANTLEIIARKGRDGYYKGEVAEKIAAHVKAHGGFLSTDDLAHHASLWVDPVSVNYRGYDVWEMPPNGQGTAALEILSILKNFNIAEMGFGSAAHIHHYVEAKKMAYEDMAKYYGDPEYGNIPMAELLSDKYGAKRAAQMDPDLAKVYNPGLPSGDHTIYLTAADKDGNMISLIQSNSSLFGSMEVPKGLGFALQNRGSGFILTEGHINVYAPGKRPFHTIIPAFVTKDGVPFMSFGVMGGDMQPQGHVQILLNILDFGMNLQEAGDAPRIYHRGTFASSGHVDDVGETYLESGFPYESISLLMDKGHNIGMVKGKYGGYQAIMVKDHVYYGASESRKDGQAAGY
;
A
#
# COMPACT_ATOMS: atom_id res chain seq x y z
N MET A 1 77.04 -46.91 -25.40
CA MET A 1 76.57 -46.16 -24.23
C MET A 1 75.38 -45.30 -24.71
N LYS A 2 74.19 -45.77 -24.44
CA LYS A 2 72.90 -45.06 -24.82
C LYS A 2 72.26 -44.51 -23.55
N SER A 3 72.19 -43.19 -23.45
CA SER A 3 71.51 -42.51 -22.35
C SER A 3 70.04 -42.53 -22.61
N LEU A 4 69.26 -43.17 -21.74
CA LEU A 4 67.81 -43.05 -21.70
C LEU A 4 67.43 -41.76 -20.94
N LEU A 5 66.75 -40.85 -21.63
CA LEU A 5 66.14 -39.67 -21.04
C LEU A 5 64.72 -40.07 -20.65
N CYS A 6 64.45 -40.18 -19.34
CA CYS A 6 63.05 -40.30 -18.84
C CYS A 6 62.43 -38.95 -18.74
N ILE A 7 61.47 -38.66 -19.60
CA ILE A 7 60.59 -37.51 -19.50
C ILE A 7 59.39 -37.85 -18.61
N SER A 8 59.44 -37.39 -17.36
CA SER A 8 58.31 -37.50 -16.44
C SER A 8 57.28 -36.42 -16.77
N LEU A 9 56.16 -36.83 -17.39
CA LEU A 9 55.02 -35.95 -17.65
C LEU A 9 54.20 -35.79 -16.35
N LEU A 10 54.39 -34.69 -15.65
CA LEU A 10 53.54 -34.32 -14.52
C LEU A 10 52.17 -33.82 -15.07
N ILE A 11 51.18 -34.70 -15.04
CA ILE A 11 49.78 -34.32 -15.25
C ILE A 11 49.31 -33.66 -13.97
N ALA A 12 49.29 -32.35 -13.94
CA ALA A 12 48.62 -31.56 -12.89
C ALA A 12 47.10 -31.76 -13.05
N ILE A 13 46.52 -32.69 -12.31
CA ILE A 13 45.07 -32.80 -12.19
C ILE A 13 44.61 -31.59 -11.37
N HIS A 14 44.13 -30.57 -12.05
CA HIS A 14 43.34 -29.51 -11.41
C HIS A 14 42.03 -30.14 -10.99
N THR A 15 41.93 -30.63 -9.78
CA THR A 15 40.66 -30.89 -9.13
C THR A 15 40.03 -29.51 -8.85
N SER A 16 39.29 -29.00 -9.81
CA SER A 16 38.34 -27.93 -9.52
C SER A 16 37.34 -28.50 -8.53
N THR A 17 37.56 -28.22 -7.26
CA THR A 17 36.53 -28.39 -6.23
C THR A 17 35.35 -27.53 -6.64
N ILE A 18 34.31 -28.14 -7.20
CA ILE A 18 33.02 -27.47 -7.41
C ILE A 18 32.44 -27.33 -6.00
N TYR A 19 32.72 -26.22 -5.37
CA TYR A 19 31.93 -25.79 -4.21
C TYR A 19 30.52 -25.52 -4.69
N ALA A 20 29.54 -26.15 -4.07
CA ALA A 20 28.17 -25.69 -4.17
C ALA A 20 28.16 -24.25 -3.64
N GLN A 21 28.20 -23.28 -4.55
CA GLN A 21 28.15 -21.88 -4.18
C GLN A 21 26.70 -21.50 -3.95
N ASP A 22 26.44 -20.93 -2.79
CA ASP A 22 25.20 -20.21 -2.56
C ASP A 22 25.06 -19.07 -3.58
N ARG A 23 23.82 -18.66 -3.83
CA ARG A 23 23.56 -17.51 -4.69
C ARG A 23 24.29 -16.28 -4.13
N LEU A 24 25.26 -15.78 -4.87
CA LEU A 24 25.96 -14.55 -4.55
C LEU A 24 25.14 -13.36 -5.06
N SER A 25 24.32 -12.77 -4.21
CA SER A 25 23.62 -11.53 -4.52
C SER A 25 24.54 -10.30 -4.49
N GLY A 26 25.68 -10.41 -3.85
CA GLY A 26 26.58 -9.26 -3.58
C GLY A 26 26.05 -8.31 -2.51
N LYS A 27 24.96 -8.67 -1.81
CA LYS A 27 24.32 -7.86 -0.77
C LYS A 27 24.62 -8.46 0.62
N SER A 28 24.45 -7.63 1.65
CA SER A 28 24.66 -8.02 3.06
C SER A 28 23.47 -8.76 3.68
N PHE A 29 22.45 -9.13 2.90
CA PHE A 29 21.21 -9.77 3.36
C PHE A 29 20.82 -10.93 2.44
N ALA A 30 20.10 -11.90 3.00
CA ALA A 30 19.57 -13.03 2.24
C ALA A 30 18.39 -12.59 1.35
N THR A 31 18.34 -13.10 0.13
CA THR A 31 17.27 -12.85 -0.83
C THR A 31 17.01 -14.10 -1.67
N ARG A 32 15.86 -14.13 -2.34
CA ARG A 32 15.51 -15.17 -3.32
C ARG A 32 15.57 -14.65 -4.76
N SER A 33 15.33 -15.52 -5.74
CA SER A 33 15.18 -15.08 -7.13
C SER A 33 13.90 -14.28 -7.35
N GLU A 34 13.96 -13.40 -8.30
CA GLU A 34 12.77 -12.89 -8.99
C GLU A 34 12.02 -14.05 -9.65
N VAL A 35 10.68 -13.93 -9.74
CA VAL A 35 9.86 -14.86 -10.50
C VAL A 35 9.76 -14.38 -11.94
N LEU A 36 10.07 -15.22 -12.90
CA LEU A 36 10.02 -14.87 -14.32
C LEU A 36 8.82 -15.53 -14.98
N ALA A 37 8.10 -14.77 -15.81
CA ALA A 37 6.97 -15.28 -16.59
C ALA A 37 6.80 -14.49 -17.90
N ARG A 38 6.11 -15.10 -18.86
CA ARG A 38 5.95 -14.51 -20.19
C ARG A 38 4.51 -14.09 -20.51
N ASN A 39 3.53 -14.82 -20.02
CA ASN A 39 2.12 -14.66 -20.44
C ASN A 39 1.29 -13.89 -19.40
N GLY A 40 1.78 -13.76 -18.18
CA GLY A 40 1.13 -13.01 -17.12
C GLY A 40 1.80 -13.21 -15.77
N MET A 41 1.60 -12.26 -14.88
CA MET A 41 2.21 -12.21 -13.56
C MET A 41 1.23 -11.59 -12.55
N VAL A 42 1.21 -12.12 -11.35
CA VAL A 42 0.48 -11.54 -10.21
C VAL A 42 1.40 -11.56 -8.98
N ALA A 43 1.42 -10.46 -8.22
CA ALA A 43 2.13 -10.39 -6.96
C ALA A 43 1.23 -9.78 -5.89
N THR A 44 1.04 -10.50 -4.78
CA THR A 44 0.19 -10.10 -3.65
C THR A 44 0.83 -10.47 -2.32
N ASN A 45 0.28 -9.95 -1.21
CA ASN A 45 0.71 -10.31 0.14
C ASN A 45 0.16 -11.65 0.66
N HIS A 46 -0.52 -12.46 -0.19
CA HIS A 46 -1.08 -13.75 0.21
C HIS A 46 -0.99 -14.79 -0.92
N PRO A 47 -0.40 -15.99 -0.70
CA PRO A 47 -0.16 -16.98 -1.76
C PRO A 47 -1.42 -17.39 -2.52
N ILE A 48 -2.54 -17.65 -1.82
CA ILE A 48 -3.79 -18.06 -2.46
C ILE A 48 -4.37 -16.92 -3.32
N ALA A 49 -4.28 -15.66 -2.87
CA ALA A 49 -4.68 -14.51 -3.68
C ALA A 49 -3.92 -14.43 -4.99
N THR A 50 -2.60 -14.65 -4.94
CA THR A 50 -1.75 -14.72 -6.13
C THR A 50 -2.17 -15.85 -7.07
N GLN A 51 -2.43 -17.04 -6.53
CA GLN A 51 -2.88 -18.20 -7.33
C GLN A 51 -4.25 -17.96 -7.97
N ILE A 52 -5.19 -17.33 -7.27
CA ILE A 52 -6.48 -16.93 -7.83
C ILE A 52 -6.28 -15.97 -9.00
N GLY A 53 -5.46 -14.92 -8.83
CA GLY A 53 -5.16 -13.99 -9.90
C GLY A 53 -4.55 -14.68 -11.13
N VAL A 54 -3.58 -15.58 -10.94
CA VAL A 54 -2.98 -16.37 -12.03
C VAL A 54 -4.02 -17.29 -12.70
N ALA A 55 -4.94 -17.89 -11.94
CA ALA A 55 -6.02 -18.71 -12.50
C ALA A 55 -6.96 -17.88 -13.38
N ILE A 56 -7.33 -16.67 -12.95
CA ILE A 56 -8.13 -15.72 -13.73
C ILE A 56 -7.42 -15.34 -15.03
N LEU A 57 -6.11 -15.05 -15.00
CA LEU A 57 -5.33 -14.77 -16.22
C LEU A 57 -5.35 -15.96 -17.19
N LYS A 58 -5.16 -17.19 -16.69
CA LYS A 58 -5.18 -18.43 -17.49
C LYS A 58 -6.56 -18.72 -18.11
N GLN A 59 -7.65 -18.28 -17.47
CA GLN A 59 -9.00 -18.36 -18.00
C GLN A 59 -9.29 -17.32 -19.10
N GLY A 60 -8.33 -16.43 -19.39
CA GLY A 60 -8.45 -15.39 -20.41
C GLY A 60 -8.87 -14.02 -19.85
N GLY A 61 -8.96 -13.86 -18.56
CA GLY A 61 -9.17 -12.58 -17.89
C GLY A 61 -8.02 -11.60 -18.14
N SER A 62 -8.32 -10.32 -18.00
CA SER A 62 -7.33 -9.25 -18.04
C SER A 62 -6.52 -9.16 -16.74
N ALA A 63 -5.42 -8.39 -16.75
CA ALA A 63 -4.69 -8.04 -15.52
C ALA A 63 -5.62 -7.41 -14.46
N ILE A 64 -6.61 -6.66 -14.92
CA ILE A 64 -7.58 -5.98 -14.07
C ILE A 64 -8.54 -6.98 -13.42
N ASP A 65 -9.06 -7.96 -14.17
CA ASP A 65 -9.90 -9.04 -13.62
C ASP A 65 -9.12 -9.86 -12.59
N ALA A 66 -7.86 -10.18 -12.87
CA ALA A 66 -6.98 -10.90 -11.96
C ALA A 66 -6.73 -10.13 -10.65
N ALA A 67 -6.48 -8.82 -10.77
CA ALA A 67 -6.28 -7.94 -9.61
C ALA A 67 -7.54 -7.84 -8.76
N MET A 68 -8.72 -7.70 -9.37
CA MET A 68 -10.00 -7.64 -8.64
C MET A 68 -10.30 -8.96 -7.92
N ALA A 69 -10.08 -10.11 -8.57
CA ALA A 69 -10.29 -11.42 -7.95
C ALA A 69 -9.34 -11.65 -6.75
N ALA A 70 -8.07 -11.29 -6.91
CA ALA A 70 -7.08 -11.34 -5.83
C ALA A 70 -7.45 -10.37 -4.69
N ASN A 71 -7.90 -9.16 -5.01
CA ASN A 71 -8.32 -8.16 -4.03
C ASN A 71 -9.56 -8.61 -3.24
N ALA A 72 -10.57 -9.16 -3.92
CA ALA A 72 -11.75 -9.72 -3.26
C ALA A 72 -11.38 -10.83 -2.26
N PHE A 73 -10.47 -11.74 -2.66
CA PHE A 73 -9.98 -12.79 -1.78
C PHE A 73 -9.19 -12.23 -0.59
N LEU A 74 -8.36 -11.22 -0.79
CA LEU A 74 -7.63 -10.57 0.29
C LEU A 74 -8.56 -9.93 1.30
N GLY A 75 -9.69 -9.34 0.87
CA GLY A 75 -10.73 -8.82 1.77
C GLY A 75 -11.40 -9.89 2.63
N PHE A 76 -11.35 -11.14 2.22
CA PHE A 76 -11.77 -12.30 3.02
C PHE A 76 -10.63 -12.84 3.91
N ALA A 77 -9.45 -13.07 3.34
CA ALA A 77 -8.34 -13.77 4.00
C ALA A 77 -7.54 -12.89 4.97
N ASP A 78 -7.56 -11.57 4.77
CA ASP A 78 -6.88 -10.57 5.61
C ASP A 78 -7.84 -9.40 5.94
N PRO A 79 -8.97 -9.69 6.64
CA PRO A 79 -10.06 -8.74 6.85
C PRO A 79 -9.68 -7.58 7.77
N GLY A 80 -8.60 -7.71 8.52
CA GLY A 80 -8.06 -6.63 9.35
C GLY A 80 -7.52 -5.47 8.52
N MET A 81 -6.91 -5.77 7.39
CA MET A 81 -6.22 -4.78 6.56
C MET A 81 -7.12 -4.14 5.52
N ASN A 82 -8.08 -4.91 4.98
CA ASN A 82 -8.88 -4.52 3.82
C ASN A 82 -10.25 -5.23 3.76
N GLY A 83 -11.05 -4.95 2.73
CA GLY A 83 -12.35 -5.56 2.49
C GLY A 83 -13.33 -4.62 1.79
N ILE A 84 -14.51 -5.13 1.44
CA ILE A 84 -15.52 -4.36 0.68
C ILE A 84 -16.14 -3.18 1.46
N GLY A 85 -15.83 -3.06 2.75
CA GLY A 85 -16.15 -1.87 3.55
C GLY A 85 -15.10 -0.77 3.50
N GLY A 86 -14.05 -0.92 2.69
CA GLY A 86 -12.92 0.01 2.54
C GLY A 86 -12.93 0.79 1.22
N ASP A 87 -11.79 1.44 0.97
CA ASP A 87 -11.53 2.26 -0.21
C ASP A 87 -10.45 1.63 -1.10
N LEU A 88 -10.44 1.99 -2.41
CA LEU A 88 -9.53 1.44 -3.40
C LEU A 88 -8.94 2.55 -4.28
N PHE A 89 -7.62 2.50 -4.54
CA PHE A 89 -6.97 3.27 -5.59
C PHE A 89 -6.28 2.33 -6.58
N ALA A 90 -6.22 2.74 -7.84
CA ALA A 90 -5.49 1.98 -8.85
C ALA A 90 -4.84 2.90 -9.90
N ILE A 91 -3.68 2.49 -10.40
CA ILE A 91 -3.09 2.99 -11.64
C ILE A 91 -3.09 1.84 -12.65
N VAL A 92 -3.68 2.06 -13.82
CA VAL A 92 -3.78 1.08 -14.90
C VAL A 92 -3.00 1.57 -16.10
N TRP A 93 -2.08 0.75 -16.61
CA TRP A 93 -1.53 0.89 -17.94
C TRP A 93 -2.39 0.10 -18.92
N ASP A 94 -3.01 0.80 -19.84
CA ASP A 94 -3.74 0.18 -20.98
C ASP A 94 -2.80 0.08 -22.18
N ALA A 95 -2.41 -1.13 -22.52
CA ALA A 95 -1.48 -1.41 -23.62
C ALA A 95 -2.03 -0.98 -24.98
N ARG A 96 -3.36 -0.99 -25.17
CA ARG A 96 -4.01 -0.60 -26.42
C ARG A 96 -3.93 0.90 -26.68
N SER A 97 -4.23 1.70 -25.66
CA SER A 97 -4.16 3.17 -25.77
C SER A 97 -2.77 3.72 -25.48
N ARG A 98 -1.89 2.91 -24.87
CA ARG A 98 -0.56 3.29 -24.37
C ARG A 98 -0.63 4.47 -23.41
N LYS A 99 -1.58 4.41 -22.48
CA LYS A 99 -1.82 5.45 -21.46
C LYS A 99 -1.97 4.85 -20.07
N LEU A 100 -1.62 5.67 -19.08
CA LEU A 100 -1.94 5.44 -17.69
C LEU A 100 -3.29 6.08 -17.34
N TYR A 101 -4.05 5.39 -16.52
CA TYR A 101 -5.32 5.85 -15.95
C TYR A 101 -5.28 5.65 -14.45
N GLY A 102 -5.63 6.69 -13.69
CA GLY A 102 -5.77 6.62 -12.24
C GLY A 102 -7.24 6.49 -11.84
N LEU A 103 -7.54 5.58 -10.93
CA LEU A 103 -8.86 5.46 -10.30
C LEU A 103 -8.77 5.78 -8.82
N ASN A 104 -9.53 6.77 -8.38
CA ASN A 104 -9.73 7.13 -6.99
C ASN A 104 -11.14 6.70 -6.57
N ALA A 105 -11.22 5.56 -5.88
CA ALA A 105 -12.44 5.04 -5.30
C ALA A 105 -12.44 5.25 -3.78
N SER A 106 -12.12 6.46 -3.32
CA SER A 106 -12.33 6.88 -1.93
C SER A 106 -13.71 7.48 -1.71
N GLY A 107 -14.27 7.21 -0.54
CA GLY A 107 -15.59 7.68 -0.18
C GLY A 107 -15.61 9.07 0.44
N LYS A 108 -16.76 9.73 0.34
CA LYS A 108 -17.03 11.03 0.97
C LYS A 108 -17.54 10.83 2.40
N SER A 109 -17.33 11.82 3.25
CA SER A 109 -17.94 11.94 4.57
C SER A 109 -19.46 12.02 4.46
N PRO A 110 -20.21 11.56 5.49
CA PRO A 110 -21.67 11.66 5.50
C PRO A 110 -22.17 13.08 5.31
N ALA A 111 -23.14 13.28 4.42
CA ALA A 111 -23.76 14.59 4.17
C ALA A 111 -24.56 15.11 5.39
N GLY A 112 -25.04 14.20 6.24
CA GLY A 112 -25.84 14.53 7.42
C GLY A 112 -25.04 14.99 8.64
N MET A 113 -23.70 14.98 8.62
CA MET A 113 -22.87 15.37 9.76
C MET A 113 -22.13 16.68 9.46
N SER A 114 -22.42 17.76 10.20
CA SER A 114 -21.69 19.02 10.08
C SER A 114 -20.38 19.03 10.86
N TYR A 115 -19.45 19.91 10.49
CA TYR A 115 -18.20 20.14 11.24
C TYR A 115 -18.46 20.43 12.72
N GLU A 116 -19.42 21.34 13.00
CA GLU A 116 -19.77 21.73 14.38
C GLU A 116 -20.32 20.55 15.18
N SER A 117 -21.17 19.73 14.54
CA SER A 117 -21.71 18.52 15.19
C SER A 117 -20.60 17.52 15.53
N LEU A 118 -19.69 17.25 14.58
CA LEU A 118 -18.55 16.37 14.81
C LEU A 118 -17.65 16.89 15.92
N LYS A 119 -17.26 18.18 15.86
CA LYS A 119 -16.41 18.84 16.87
C LYS A 119 -17.02 18.75 18.27
N LYS A 120 -18.34 18.97 18.40
CA LYS A 120 -19.07 18.85 19.64
C LYS A 120 -19.09 17.42 20.19
N LEU A 121 -19.32 16.43 19.30
CA LEU A 121 -19.34 15.02 19.70
C LEU A 121 -17.95 14.55 20.17
N VAL A 122 -16.88 14.91 19.46
CA VAL A 122 -15.51 14.59 19.85
C VAL A 122 -15.13 15.26 21.17
N ALA A 123 -15.49 16.52 21.36
CA ALA A 123 -15.27 17.26 22.61
C ALA A 123 -16.05 16.66 23.80
N ALA A 124 -17.18 16.00 23.54
CA ALA A 124 -17.95 15.25 24.54
C ALA A 124 -17.37 13.85 24.86
N GLY A 125 -16.22 13.49 24.29
CA GLY A 125 -15.51 12.24 24.56
C GLY A 125 -15.89 11.08 23.64
N ASN A 126 -16.69 11.32 22.58
CA ASN A 126 -16.96 10.27 21.60
C ASN A 126 -15.69 9.94 20.81
N GLN A 127 -15.45 8.66 20.56
CA GLN A 127 -14.30 8.21 19.80
C GLN A 127 -14.42 8.60 18.33
N TYR A 128 -13.33 9.12 17.77
CA TYR A 128 -13.26 9.48 16.36
C TYR A 128 -12.28 8.63 15.54
N ASN A 129 -11.31 8.01 16.18
CA ASN A 129 -10.36 7.10 15.51
C ASN A 129 -10.98 5.74 15.18
N TYR A 130 -11.93 5.30 15.97
CA TYR A 130 -12.74 4.09 15.79
C TYR A 130 -14.21 4.43 15.97
N GLY A 131 -15.08 3.50 15.62
CA GLY A 131 -16.52 3.65 15.79
C GLY A 131 -17.19 4.44 14.66
N PRO A 132 -18.50 4.67 14.78
CA PRO A 132 -19.38 5.08 13.68
C PRO A 132 -19.14 6.51 13.17
N LEU A 133 -18.53 7.40 13.99
CA LEU A 133 -18.21 8.77 13.58
C LEU A 133 -17.09 8.85 12.54
N SER A 134 -16.24 7.83 12.49
CA SER A 134 -15.10 7.76 11.57
C SER A 134 -15.44 7.13 10.21
N VAL A 135 -16.66 6.60 10.06
CA VAL A 135 -17.07 5.93 8.81
C VAL A 135 -17.35 6.94 7.72
N THR A 136 -16.69 6.78 6.56
CA THR A 136 -17.06 7.42 5.30
C THR A 136 -17.65 6.39 4.35
N THR A 137 -18.21 6.83 3.21
CA THR A 137 -18.81 5.91 2.24
C THR A 137 -17.79 4.91 1.72
N PRO A 138 -17.98 3.59 1.84
CA PRO A 138 -17.05 2.62 1.28
C PRO A 138 -16.99 2.70 -0.25
N GLY A 139 -15.79 2.82 -0.82
CA GLY A 139 -15.63 3.01 -2.26
C GLY A 139 -15.18 1.78 -3.04
N CYS A 140 -14.65 0.75 -2.38
CA CYS A 140 -14.01 -0.40 -3.01
C CYS A 140 -14.87 -1.09 -4.09
N VAL A 141 -16.13 -1.36 -3.79
CA VAL A 141 -17.04 -2.07 -4.72
C VAL A 141 -17.32 -1.25 -5.95
N ASP A 142 -17.55 0.05 -5.83
CA ASP A 142 -17.73 0.95 -6.97
C ASP A 142 -16.46 0.99 -7.85
N GLY A 143 -15.28 1.04 -7.20
CA GLY A 143 -13.99 0.94 -7.90
C GLY A 143 -13.85 -0.34 -8.71
N TRP A 144 -14.29 -1.49 -8.20
CA TRP A 144 -14.30 -2.74 -8.97
C TRP A 144 -15.17 -2.63 -10.23
N PHE A 145 -16.38 -2.06 -10.12
CA PHE A 145 -17.27 -1.92 -11.28
C PHE A 145 -16.73 -0.92 -12.30
N GLU A 146 -16.12 0.17 -11.87
CA GLU A 146 -15.48 1.13 -12.78
C GLU A 146 -14.28 0.51 -13.51
N LEU A 147 -13.43 -0.26 -12.81
CA LEU A 147 -12.31 -0.99 -13.40
C LEU A 147 -12.80 -2.05 -14.40
N ASN A 148 -13.77 -2.88 -14.01
CA ASN A 148 -14.31 -3.93 -14.87
C ASN A 148 -14.98 -3.36 -16.11
N LYS A 149 -15.80 -2.34 -15.98
CA LYS A 149 -16.48 -1.66 -17.10
C LYS A 149 -15.50 -1.13 -18.15
N LYS A 150 -14.34 -0.62 -17.72
CA LYS A 150 -13.38 0.02 -18.63
C LYS A 150 -12.34 -0.96 -19.21
N PHE A 151 -11.91 -1.95 -18.42
CA PHE A 151 -10.76 -2.80 -18.76
C PHE A 151 -11.01 -4.30 -18.54
N GLY A 152 -12.13 -4.68 -17.94
CA GLY A 152 -12.46 -6.09 -17.66
C GLY A 152 -12.80 -6.88 -18.92
N LYS A 153 -12.58 -8.18 -18.86
CA LYS A 153 -12.95 -9.18 -19.86
C LYS A 153 -13.93 -10.21 -19.32
N LEU A 154 -13.92 -10.43 -18.01
CA LEU A 154 -14.78 -11.38 -17.32
C LEU A 154 -15.93 -10.68 -16.61
N THR A 155 -16.99 -11.41 -16.33
CA THR A 155 -18.11 -10.92 -15.52
C THR A 155 -17.71 -10.84 -14.04
N MET A 156 -18.35 -9.94 -13.28
CA MET A 156 -18.12 -9.86 -11.83
C MET A 156 -18.47 -11.18 -11.13
N SER A 157 -19.38 -11.98 -11.66
CA SER A 157 -19.68 -13.31 -11.14
C SER A 157 -18.48 -14.26 -11.25
N GLU A 158 -17.79 -14.27 -12.40
CA GLU A 158 -16.60 -15.09 -12.60
C GLU A 158 -15.44 -14.61 -11.72
N ILE A 159 -15.27 -13.29 -11.58
CA ILE A 159 -14.21 -12.66 -10.78
C ILE A 159 -14.40 -12.96 -9.27
N LEU A 160 -15.61 -12.90 -8.76
CA LEU A 160 -15.90 -13.07 -7.33
C LEU A 160 -16.08 -14.54 -6.90
N GLN A 161 -16.35 -15.45 -7.85
CA GLN A 161 -16.64 -16.86 -7.56
C GLN A 161 -15.56 -17.55 -6.70
N PRO A 162 -14.24 -17.40 -6.93
CA PRO A 162 -13.23 -18.01 -6.08
C PRO A 162 -13.35 -17.57 -4.62
N THR A 163 -13.55 -16.28 -4.38
CA THR A 163 -13.69 -15.74 -3.03
C THR A 163 -14.96 -16.23 -2.34
N ILE A 164 -16.07 -16.28 -3.05
CA ILE A 164 -17.35 -16.80 -2.54
C ILE A 164 -17.17 -18.26 -2.07
N GLN A 165 -16.47 -19.06 -2.87
CA GLN A 165 -16.20 -20.45 -2.53
C GLN A 165 -15.33 -20.55 -1.28
N TYR A 166 -14.18 -19.88 -1.24
CA TYR A 166 -13.27 -19.90 -0.08
C TYR A 166 -13.93 -19.35 1.19
N ALA A 167 -14.75 -18.32 1.09
CA ALA A 167 -15.46 -17.77 2.24
C ALA A 167 -16.44 -18.77 2.87
N ARG A 168 -16.99 -19.70 2.09
CA ARG A 168 -17.84 -20.80 2.57
C ARG A 168 -17.06 -22.01 3.08
N GLU A 169 -16.05 -22.45 2.32
CA GLU A 169 -15.27 -23.64 2.62
C GLU A 169 -14.24 -23.38 3.71
N GLY A 170 -13.66 -22.17 3.75
CA GLY A 170 -12.65 -21.72 4.69
C GLY A 170 -11.24 -21.69 4.11
N VAL A 171 -10.40 -20.91 4.77
CA VAL A 171 -8.97 -20.75 4.46
C VAL A 171 -8.15 -20.83 5.74
N PRO A 172 -6.95 -21.45 5.73
CA PRO A 172 -6.07 -21.39 6.89
C PRO A 172 -5.54 -19.96 7.08
N ILE A 173 -5.61 -19.46 8.31
CA ILE A 173 -5.07 -18.16 8.70
C ILE A 173 -3.54 -18.20 8.59
N THR A 174 -2.96 -17.22 7.91
CA THR A 174 -1.52 -17.06 7.75
C THR A 174 -0.85 -16.45 8.99
N ALA A 175 0.48 -16.41 9.02
CA ALA A 175 1.20 -15.89 10.18
C ALA A 175 0.96 -14.39 10.37
N GLU A 176 1.07 -13.61 9.30
CA GLU A 176 0.87 -12.16 9.34
C GLU A 176 -0.56 -11.77 9.74
N THR A 177 -1.58 -12.45 9.17
CA THR A 177 -2.98 -12.23 9.55
C THR A 177 -3.23 -12.56 11.03
N ALA A 178 -2.64 -13.64 11.54
CA ALA A 178 -2.74 -14.01 12.95
C ALA A 178 -2.09 -12.97 13.87
N ASP A 179 -0.94 -12.43 13.49
CA ASP A 179 -0.25 -11.38 14.25
C ASP A 179 -1.08 -10.07 14.27
N ASN A 180 -1.71 -9.71 13.16
CA ASN A 180 -2.64 -8.57 13.08
C ASN A 180 -3.86 -8.78 13.99
N PHE A 181 -4.43 -9.98 14.04
CA PHE A 181 -5.52 -10.33 14.93
C PHE A 181 -5.11 -10.20 16.41
N LEU A 182 -3.95 -10.74 16.78
CA LEU A 182 -3.42 -10.66 18.14
C LEU A 182 -3.14 -9.21 18.57
N ALA A 183 -2.68 -8.35 17.67
CA ALA A 183 -2.45 -6.95 17.97
C ALA A 183 -3.75 -6.20 18.33
N MET A 184 -4.90 -6.62 17.78
CA MET A 184 -6.20 -6.02 18.04
C MET A 184 -6.94 -6.65 19.25
N GLU A 185 -6.55 -7.82 19.68
CA GLU A 185 -7.28 -8.57 20.73
C GLU A 185 -7.51 -7.77 22.03
N PRO A 186 -6.52 -7.02 22.57
CA PRO A 186 -6.74 -6.23 23.79
C PRO A 186 -7.77 -5.11 23.63
N LEU A 187 -7.90 -4.53 22.43
CA LEU A 187 -8.88 -3.50 22.12
C LEU A 187 -10.28 -4.10 21.99
N VAL A 188 -10.39 -5.23 21.28
CA VAL A 188 -11.66 -5.91 21.03
C VAL A 188 -12.25 -6.52 22.30
N GLN A 189 -11.41 -7.09 23.17
CA GLN A 189 -11.89 -7.65 24.45
C GLN A 189 -12.58 -6.60 25.34
N LYS A 190 -12.11 -5.35 25.27
CA LYS A 190 -12.70 -4.22 26.02
C LYS A 190 -13.92 -3.60 25.32
N SER A 191 -14.14 -3.95 24.05
CA SER A 191 -15.26 -3.43 23.27
C SER A 191 -16.55 -4.17 23.58
N GLU A 192 -17.66 -3.44 23.61
CA GLU A 192 -19.03 -4.00 23.70
C GLU A 192 -19.61 -4.35 22.31
N ASN A 193 -18.80 -4.30 21.23
CA ASN A 193 -19.25 -4.57 19.87
C ASN A 193 -19.42 -6.07 19.62
N GLU A 194 -20.59 -6.59 19.99
CA GLU A 194 -20.93 -8.01 19.87
C GLU A 194 -20.99 -8.48 18.39
N ASN A 195 -21.39 -7.61 17.45
CA ASN A 195 -21.39 -7.95 16.02
C ASN A 195 -19.97 -8.20 15.50
N PHE A 196 -19.00 -7.40 15.95
CA PHE A 196 -17.59 -7.58 15.61
C PHE A 196 -17.06 -8.92 16.14
N LYS A 197 -17.32 -9.22 17.42
CA LYS A 197 -16.91 -10.49 18.04
C LYS A 197 -17.57 -11.68 17.35
N ALA A 198 -18.87 -11.60 17.08
CA ALA A 198 -19.61 -12.65 16.39
C ALA A 198 -19.05 -12.92 14.97
N GLN A 199 -18.55 -11.88 14.28
CA GLN A 199 -18.01 -12.01 12.94
C GLN A 199 -16.59 -12.59 12.90
N TYR A 200 -15.72 -12.16 13.81
CA TYR A 200 -14.28 -12.43 13.70
C TYR A 200 -13.74 -13.37 14.79
N PHE A 201 -14.50 -13.67 15.85
CA PHE A 201 -14.06 -14.59 16.88
C PHE A 201 -14.52 -16.02 16.60
N THR A 202 -13.65 -16.97 16.89
CA THR A 202 -13.96 -18.40 16.94
C THR A 202 -13.64 -18.90 18.35
N ASN A 203 -14.61 -19.54 19.03
CA ASN A 203 -14.44 -19.99 20.41
C ASN A 203 -14.01 -18.88 21.40
N GLY A 204 -14.50 -17.67 21.21
CA GLY A 204 -14.25 -16.52 22.11
C GLY A 204 -12.92 -15.78 21.92
N HIS A 205 -12.17 -16.08 20.87
CA HIS A 205 -10.91 -15.41 20.52
C HIS A 205 -10.76 -15.31 19.00
N PHE A 206 -9.84 -14.47 18.54
CA PHE A 206 -9.47 -14.44 17.13
C PHE A 206 -8.89 -15.77 16.66
N PRO A 207 -9.12 -16.16 15.40
CA PRO A 207 -8.45 -17.30 14.78
C PRO A 207 -6.93 -17.13 14.85
N ARG A 208 -6.22 -18.23 15.10
CA ARG A 208 -4.76 -18.29 15.17
C ARG A 208 -4.19 -18.85 13.87
N LYS A 209 -2.88 -18.72 13.69
CA LYS A 209 -2.16 -19.30 12.56
C LYS A 209 -2.51 -20.79 12.38
N GLY A 210 -2.99 -21.12 11.19
CA GLY A 210 -3.41 -22.47 10.81
C GLY A 210 -4.88 -22.80 11.09
N ASP A 211 -5.58 -22.00 11.87
CA ASP A 211 -7.04 -22.19 12.06
C ASP A 211 -7.79 -21.94 10.76
N ILE A 212 -8.85 -22.69 10.52
CA ILE A 212 -9.68 -22.51 9.34
C ILE A 212 -10.71 -21.41 9.60
N TYR A 213 -10.53 -20.27 8.91
CA TYR A 213 -11.45 -19.15 8.96
C TYR A 213 -12.49 -19.23 7.84
N LYS A 214 -13.76 -19.07 8.19
CA LYS A 214 -14.91 -19.02 7.27
C LYS A 214 -15.69 -17.73 7.47
N ASN A 215 -16.33 -17.27 6.39
CA ASN A 215 -17.17 -16.07 6.43
C ASN A 215 -18.36 -16.21 5.48
N PRO A 216 -19.39 -17.00 5.85
CA PRO A 216 -20.56 -17.23 5.01
C PRO A 216 -21.36 -15.95 4.76
N ASP A 217 -21.37 -15.00 5.69
CA ASP A 217 -22.05 -13.71 5.52
C ASP A 217 -21.42 -12.87 4.42
N LEU A 218 -20.08 -12.85 4.36
CA LEU A 218 -19.36 -12.20 3.26
C LEU A 218 -19.63 -12.91 1.93
N ALA A 219 -19.65 -14.25 1.91
CA ALA A 219 -19.99 -15.00 0.70
C ALA A 219 -21.37 -14.60 0.17
N ASN A 220 -22.38 -14.51 1.04
CA ASN A 220 -23.73 -14.08 0.67
C ASN A 220 -23.76 -12.65 0.14
N THR A 221 -23.01 -11.73 0.76
CA THR A 221 -22.90 -10.34 0.28
C THR A 221 -22.24 -10.27 -1.09
N LEU A 222 -21.15 -11.01 -1.32
CA LEU A 222 -20.49 -11.10 -2.62
C LEU A 222 -21.37 -11.71 -3.71
N GLU A 223 -22.22 -12.69 -3.38
CA GLU A 223 -23.22 -13.22 -4.32
C GLU A 223 -24.28 -12.19 -4.70
N ILE A 224 -24.72 -11.36 -3.75
CA ILE A 224 -25.63 -10.24 -4.06
C ILE A 224 -24.96 -9.28 -5.04
N ILE A 225 -23.70 -8.90 -4.80
CA ILE A 225 -22.92 -8.02 -5.67
C ILE A 225 -22.74 -8.66 -7.06
N ALA A 226 -22.34 -9.94 -7.12
CA ALA A 226 -22.16 -10.67 -8.37
C ALA A 226 -23.43 -10.72 -9.24
N ARG A 227 -24.58 -10.90 -8.60
CA ARG A 227 -25.88 -11.04 -9.27
C ARG A 227 -26.57 -9.72 -9.59
N LYS A 228 -26.52 -8.73 -8.66
CA LYS A 228 -27.26 -7.46 -8.78
C LYS A 228 -26.37 -6.30 -9.25
N GLY A 229 -25.08 -6.55 -9.45
CA GLY A 229 -24.12 -5.53 -9.84
C GLY A 229 -23.83 -4.52 -8.71
N ARG A 230 -23.32 -3.36 -9.08
CA ARG A 230 -22.99 -2.24 -8.18
C ARG A 230 -24.14 -1.87 -7.24
N ASP A 231 -25.35 -1.79 -7.79
CA ASP A 231 -26.55 -1.44 -7.04
C ASP A 231 -26.91 -2.48 -5.96
N GLY A 232 -26.44 -3.72 -6.09
CA GLY A 232 -26.55 -4.73 -5.05
C GLY A 232 -25.84 -4.39 -3.75
N TYR A 233 -24.84 -3.53 -3.80
CA TYR A 233 -24.13 -3.03 -2.63
C TYR A 233 -24.61 -1.63 -2.18
N TYR A 234 -24.74 -0.69 -3.11
CA TYR A 234 -25.00 0.72 -2.79
C TYR A 234 -26.49 1.06 -2.68
N LYS A 235 -27.39 0.15 -3.02
CA LYS A 235 -28.85 0.30 -2.91
C LYS A 235 -29.48 -0.98 -2.32
N GLY A 236 -30.70 -0.85 -1.82
CA GLY A 236 -31.47 -1.97 -1.25
C GLY A 236 -30.87 -2.52 0.03
N GLU A 237 -31.02 -3.84 0.24
CA GLU A 237 -30.77 -4.52 1.52
C GLU A 237 -29.39 -4.30 2.13
N VAL A 238 -28.31 -4.35 1.32
CA VAL A 238 -26.94 -4.16 1.83
C VAL A 238 -26.76 -2.74 2.31
N ALA A 239 -27.15 -1.74 1.50
CA ALA A 239 -27.07 -0.32 1.86
C ALA A 239 -27.94 0.01 3.08
N GLU A 240 -29.14 -0.54 3.14
CA GLU A 240 -30.06 -0.36 4.28
C GLU A 240 -29.47 -0.90 5.58
N LYS A 241 -28.87 -2.10 5.55
CA LYS A 241 -28.20 -2.70 6.71
C LYS A 241 -26.98 -1.87 7.16
N ILE A 242 -26.17 -1.37 6.23
CA ILE A 242 -25.03 -0.49 6.54
C ILE A 242 -25.52 0.79 7.23
N ALA A 243 -26.44 1.51 6.61
CA ALA A 243 -26.96 2.78 7.13
C ALA A 243 -27.68 2.61 8.48
N ALA A 244 -28.51 1.57 8.62
CA ALA A 244 -29.22 1.25 9.87
C ALA A 244 -28.23 0.94 11.01
N HIS A 245 -27.17 0.15 10.74
CA HIS A 245 -26.15 -0.17 11.71
C HIS A 245 -25.39 1.08 12.16
N VAL A 246 -24.86 1.88 11.24
CA VAL A 246 -24.12 3.11 11.54
C VAL A 246 -25.00 4.08 12.35
N LYS A 247 -26.24 4.27 11.97
CA LYS A 247 -27.20 5.12 12.68
C LYS A 247 -27.50 4.61 14.09
N ALA A 248 -27.69 3.31 14.27
CA ALA A 248 -27.97 2.72 15.58
C ALA A 248 -26.83 2.90 16.58
N HIS A 249 -25.59 3.02 16.09
CA HIS A 249 -24.39 3.27 16.89
C HIS A 249 -24.00 4.77 16.99
N GLY A 250 -24.86 5.68 16.50
CA GLY A 250 -24.64 7.13 16.63
C GLY A 250 -23.83 7.76 15.49
N GLY A 251 -23.63 7.07 14.37
CA GLY A 251 -23.02 7.61 13.16
C GLY A 251 -24.06 8.20 12.18
N PHE A 252 -23.58 8.71 11.04
CA PHE A 252 -24.36 9.55 10.15
C PHE A 252 -24.45 9.06 8.71
N LEU A 253 -23.74 7.99 8.34
CA LEU A 253 -23.79 7.45 6.98
C LEU A 253 -25.21 6.96 6.63
N SER A 254 -25.75 7.48 5.53
CA SER A 254 -27.11 7.22 5.08
C SER A 254 -27.14 6.35 3.81
N THR A 255 -28.33 5.85 3.47
CA THR A 255 -28.57 5.18 2.17
C THR A 255 -28.37 6.13 1.00
N ASP A 256 -28.64 7.42 1.17
CA ASP A 256 -28.39 8.43 0.14
C ASP A 256 -26.91 8.68 -0.10
N ASP A 257 -26.07 8.73 0.95
CA ASP A 257 -24.63 8.81 0.81
C ASP A 257 -24.08 7.61 0.03
N LEU A 258 -24.57 6.41 0.32
CA LEU A 258 -24.20 5.19 -0.39
C LEU A 258 -24.66 5.23 -1.86
N ALA A 259 -25.91 5.56 -2.13
CA ALA A 259 -26.48 5.58 -3.48
C ALA A 259 -25.80 6.60 -4.43
N HIS A 260 -25.38 7.75 -3.88
CA HIS A 260 -24.73 8.82 -4.63
C HIS A 260 -23.19 8.69 -4.71
N HIS A 261 -22.60 7.65 -4.10
CA HIS A 261 -21.17 7.43 -4.23
C HIS A 261 -20.77 7.23 -5.70
N ALA A 262 -19.64 7.81 -6.08
CA ALA A 262 -19.01 7.60 -7.39
C ALA A 262 -17.49 7.72 -7.27
N SER A 263 -16.80 6.77 -7.85
CA SER A 263 -15.34 6.81 -8.02
C SER A 263 -14.94 7.85 -9.07
N LEU A 264 -13.72 8.35 -8.98
CA LEU A 264 -13.18 9.36 -9.90
C LEU A 264 -12.06 8.78 -10.74
N TRP A 265 -12.18 8.92 -12.07
CA TRP A 265 -11.04 8.76 -12.96
C TRP A 265 -10.22 10.04 -12.95
N VAL A 266 -8.92 9.93 -12.66
CA VAL A 266 -7.98 11.04 -12.58
C VAL A 266 -6.73 10.73 -13.40
N ASP A 267 -6.03 11.75 -13.87
CA ASP A 267 -4.74 11.56 -14.50
C ASP A 267 -3.66 11.41 -13.40
N PRO A 268 -2.86 10.33 -13.42
CA PRO A 268 -1.70 10.23 -12.54
C PRO A 268 -0.71 11.36 -12.78
N VAL A 269 0.04 11.75 -11.75
CA VAL A 269 1.08 12.78 -11.81
C VAL A 269 2.47 12.15 -11.72
N SER A 270 3.49 12.78 -12.28
CA SER A 270 4.83 12.18 -12.31
C SER A 270 5.96 13.18 -12.11
N VAL A 271 7.12 12.63 -11.74
CA VAL A 271 8.43 13.29 -11.82
C VAL A 271 9.42 12.39 -12.54
N ASN A 272 10.39 12.97 -13.23
CA ASN A 272 11.49 12.21 -13.80
C ASN A 272 12.60 12.02 -12.77
N TYR A 273 12.96 10.76 -12.51
CA TYR A 273 14.07 10.37 -11.65
C TYR A 273 15.04 9.45 -12.40
N ARG A 274 16.28 9.89 -12.64
CA ARG A 274 17.31 9.11 -13.34
C ARG A 274 16.90 8.61 -14.75
N GLY A 275 16.05 9.34 -15.46
CA GLY A 275 15.55 8.95 -16.79
C GLY A 275 14.32 8.03 -16.77
N TYR A 276 13.71 7.82 -15.60
CA TYR A 276 12.45 7.09 -15.43
C TYR A 276 11.37 8.05 -14.97
N ASP A 277 10.18 7.97 -15.54
CA ASP A 277 9.03 8.73 -15.07
C ASP A 277 8.29 7.91 -14.01
N VAL A 278 8.29 8.41 -12.79
CA VAL A 278 7.63 7.80 -11.64
C VAL A 278 6.27 8.44 -11.47
N TRP A 279 5.22 7.62 -11.48
CA TRP A 279 3.82 8.02 -11.46
C TRP A 279 3.14 7.64 -10.16
N GLU A 280 2.39 8.58 -9.61
CA GLU A 280 1.58 8.42 -8.41
C GLU A 280 0.18 9.02 -8.62
N MET A 281 -0.74 8.68 -7.70
CA MET A 281 -2.06 9.33 -7.67
C MET A 281 -1.94 10.75 -7.09
N PRO A 282 -2.65 11.73 -7.68
CA PRO A 282 -2.75 13.06 -7.09
C PRO A 282 -3.52 13.04 -5.76
N PRO A 283 -3.51 14.11 -4.93
CA PRO A 283 -4.36 14.24 -3.76
C PRO A 283 -5.85 14.03 -4.09
N ASN A 284 -6.63 13.54 -3.16
CA ASN A 284 -6.53 13.49 -1.68
C ASN A 284 -5.56 12.42 -1.14
N GLY A 285 -4.89 11.62 -1.98
CA GLY A 285 -3.87 10.65 -1.56
C GLY A 285 -2.49 11.29 -1.28
N GLN A 286 -1.58 10.50 -0.67
CA GLN A 286 -0.24 10.95 -0.30
C GLN A 286 0.85 10.63 -1.34
N GLY A 287 0.51 10.15 -2.54
CA GLY A 287 1.49 9.72 -3.55
C GLY A 287 2.46 10.81 -3.97
N THR A 288 1.98 12.02 -4.08
CA THR A 288 2.80 13.19 -4.41
C THR A 288 4.01 13.38 -3.48
N ALA A 289 3.91 12.99 -2.19
CA ALA A 289 5.04 13.08 -1.27
C ALA A 289 6.23 12.19 -1.69
N ALA A 290 5.97 11.01 -2.27
CA ALA A 290 7.04 10.19 -2.84
C ALA A 290 7.73 10.89 -4.00
N LEU A 291 6.96 11.56 -4.86
CA LEU A 291 7.49 12.32 -5.99
C LEU A 291 8.31 13.54 -5.53
N GLU A 292 7.88 14.23 -4.48
CA GLU A 292 8.64 15.35 -3.88
C GLU A 292 9.96 14.88 -3.28
N ILE A 293 9.97 13.75 -2.55
CA ILE A 293 11.22 13.18 -2.03
C ILE A 293 12.19 12.88 -3.18
N LEU A 294 11.72 12.25 -4.26
CA LEU A 294 12.54 11.99 -5.44
C LEU A 294 13.04 13.27 -6.11
N SER A 295 12.19 14.31 -6.22
CA SER A 295 12.58 15.61 -6.77
C SER A 295 13.66 16.33 -5.94
N ILE A 296 13.67 16.12 -4.63
CA ILE A 296 14.73 16.61 -3.75
C ILE A 296 16.00 15.78 -3.94
N LEU A 297 15.88 14.44 -3.86
CA LEU A 297 17.03 13.52 -3.90
C LEU A 297 17.75 13.49 -5.24
N LYS A 298 17.09 13.79 -6.36
CA LYS A 298 17.76 13.83 -7.68
C LYS A 298 18.86 14.87 -7.79
N ASN A 299 18.92 15.85 -6.87
CA ASN A 299 19.96 16.86 -6.81
C ASN A 299 21.27 16.36 -6.16
N PHE A 300 21.28 15.13 -5.65
CA PHE A 300 22.44 14.50 -5.00
C PHE A 300 22.86 13.24 -5.76
N ASN A 301 24.13 12.86 -5.64
CA ASN A 301 24.65 11.61 -6.19
C ASN A 301 24.49 10.48 -5.15
N ILE A 302 23.24 9.97 -5.03
CA ILE A 302 22.90 8.93 -4.04
C ILE A 302 23.69 7.65 -4.26
N ALA A 303 23.95 7.27 -5.52
CA ALA A 303 24.71 6.07 -5.86
C ALA A 303 26.12 6.08 -5.25
N GLU A 304 26.82 7.21 -5.27
CA GLU A 304 28.18 7.35 -4.71
C GLU A 304 28.19 7.32 -3.17
N MET A 305 27.09 7.62 -2.52
CA MET A 305 27.00 7.53 -1.05
C MET A 305 27.05 6.06 -0.57
N GLY A 306 26.65 5.12 -1.41
CA GLY A 306 26.59 3.69 -1.08
C GLY A 306 25.37 3.31 -0.23
N PHE A 307 24.79 2.16 -0.53
CA PHE A 307 23.62 1.65 0.20
C PHE A 307 23.92 1.48 1.69
N GLY A 308 23.05 2.02 2.54
CA GLY A 308 23.12 1.85 4.00
C GLY A 308 24.18 2.73 4.69
N SER A 309 24.90 3.59 3.96
CA SER A 309 25.82 4.58 4.58
C SER A 309 25.05 5.63 5.37
N ALA A 310 25.71 6.26 6.33
CA ALA A 310 25.14 7.39 7.07
C ALA A 310 24.73 8.54 6.15
N ALA A 311 25.52 8.81 5.09
CA ALA A 311 25.20 9.85 4.11
C ALA A 311 23.91 9.52 3.34
N HIS A 312 23.76 8.28 2.84
CA HIS A 312 22.52 7.86 2.16
C HIS A 312 21.31 7.99 3.07
N ILE A 313 21.37 7.44 4.30
CA ILE A 313 20.25 7.44 5.24
C ILE A 313 19.89 8.87 5.64
N HIS A 314 20.87 9.71 5.92
CA HIS A 314 20.68 11.12 6.28
C HIS A 314 19.96 11.89 5.16
N HIS A 315 20.47 11.87 3.93
CA HIS A 315 19.86 12.58 2.81
C HIS A 315 18.43 12.10 2.54
N TYR A 316 18.20 10.81 2.62
CA TYR A 316 16.87 10.23 2.47
C TYR A 316 15.90 10.72 3.57
N VAL A 317 16.30 10.68 4.84
CA VAL A 317 15.46 11.12 5.97
C VAL A 317 15.17 12.62 5.90
N GLU A 318 16.19 13.44 5.58
CA GLU A 318 16.00 14.89 5.45
C GLU A 318 15.04 15.24 4.30
N ALA A 319 15.19 14.61 3.13
CA ALA A 319 14.27 14.80 2.01
C ALA A 319 12.82 14.37 2.37
N LYS A 320 12.68 13.23 3.08
CA LYS A 320 11.38 12.77 3.59
C LYS A 320 10.75 13.82 4.51
N LYS A 321 11.49 14.36 5.46
CA LYS A 321 10.95 15.37 6.39
C LYS A 321 10.38 16.56 5.63
N MET A 322 11.12 17.10 4.66
CA MET A 322 10.66 18.24 3.85
C MET A 322 9.38 17.97 3.08
N ALA A 323 9.29 16.85 2.38
CA ALA A 323 8.09 16.48 1.62
C ALA A 323 6.87 16.24 2.51
N TYR A 324 7.08 15.71 3.71
CA TYR A 324 5.99 15.47 4.66
C TYR A 324 5.49 16.77 5.31
N GLU A 325 6.33 17.79 5.41
CA GLU A 325 5.90 19.15 5.78
C GLU A 325 4.94 19.73 4.73
N ASP A 326 5.30 19.58 3.45
CA ASP A 326 4.46 20.06 2.35
C ASP A 326 3.14 19.26 2.26
N MET A 327 3.22 17.94 2.40
CA MET A 327 2.07 17.06 2.46
C MET A 327 1.08 17.50 3.55
N ALA A 328 1.59 17.74 4.72
CA ALA A 328 0.80 18.09 5.87
C ALA A 328 0.10 19.46 5.76
N LYS A 329 0.65 20.36 4.98
CA LYS A 329 0.09 21.69 4.76
C LYS A 329 -0.91 21.74 3.60
N TYR A 330 -0.62 21.00 2.52
CA TYR A 330 -1.29 21.22 1.23
C TYR A 330 -2.20 20.08 0.80
N TYR A 331 -2.14 18.87 1.42
CA TYR A 331 -2.90 17.74 0.89
C TYR A 331 -4.27 17.61 1.53
N GLY A 332 -5.26 17.41 0.68
CA GLY A 332 -6.66 17.23 1.02
C GLY A 332 -7.48 17.03 -0.24
N ASP A 333 -8.80 17.12 -0.13
CA ASP A 333 -9.70 17.03 -1.28
C ASP A 333 -9.54 18.25 -2.19
N PRO A 334 -9.12 18.10 -3.46
CA PRO A 334 -8.92 19.22 -4.38
C PRO A 334 -10.21 19.98 -4.74
N GLU A 335 -11.40 19.40 -4.48
CA GLU A 335 -12.67 20.11 -4.61
C GLU A 335 -12.85 21.20 -3.53
N TYR A 336 -12.06 21.17 -2.45
CA TYR A 336 -12.20 22.04 -1.28
C TYR A 336 -11.02 22.99 -1.06
N GLY A 337 -10.04 23.03 -1.94
CA GLY A 337 -8.91 23.95 -1.83
C GLY A 337 -7.91 23.81 -2.96
N ASN A 338 -7.05 24.82 -3.11
CA ASN A 338 -6.01 24.83 -4.13
C ASN A 338 -4.75 24.13 -3.62
N ILE A 339 -4.34 23.06 -4.30
CA ILE A 339 -3.10 22.34 -4.06
C ILE A 339 -2.12 22.77 -5.15
N PRO A 340 -0.95 23.37 -4.82
CA PRO A 340 -0.03 23.90 -5.81
C PRO A 340 0.83 22.79 -6.46
N MET A 341 0.18 21.80 -7.09
CA MET A 341 0.81 20.58 -7.62
C MET A 341 1.94 20.86 -8.61
N ALA A 342 1.72 21.80 -9.53
CA ALA A 342 2.75 22.15 -10.53
C ALA A 342 4.01 22.75 -9.91
N GLU A 343 3.89 23.47 -8.80
CA GLU A 343 5.03 23.99 -8.05
C GLU A 343 5.73 22.89 -7.25
N LEU A 344 4.99 22.13 -6.46
CA LEU A 344 5.52 21.07 -5.59
C LEU A 344 6.32 20.01 -6.38
N LEU A 345 5.86 19.67 -7.59
CA LEU A 345 6.53 18.69 -8.45
C LEU A 345 7.57 19.30 -9.41
N SER A 346 7.81 20.61 -9.35
CA SER A 346 8.80 21.25 -10.23
C SER A 346 10.23 20.95 -9.80
N ASP A 347 11.12 20.82 -10.78
CA ASP A 347 12.56 20.68 -10.54
C ASP A 347 13.14 21.85 -9.74
N LYS A 348 12.62 23.06 -9.99
CA LYS A 348 13.00 24.26 -9.27
C LYS A 348 12.67 24.17 -7.78
N TYR A 349 11.51 23.64 -7.44
CA TYR A 349 11.11 23.46 -6.05
C TYR A 349 11.95 22.37 -5.37
N GLY A 350 12.14 21.21 -6.02
CA GLY A 350 13.03 20.16 -5.53
C GLY A 350 14.44 20.64 -5.24
N ALA A 351 15.02 21.42 -6.16
CA ALA A 351 16.36 22.03 -5.96
C ALA A 351 16.37 23.06 -4.81
N LYS A 352 15.32 23.88 -4.67
CA LYS A 352 15.17 24.81 -3.55
C LYS A 352 15.13 24.09 -2.20
N ARG A 353 14.39 22.99 -2.11
CA ARG A 353 14.31 22.15 -0.90
C ARG A 353 15.65 21.44 -0.63
N ALA A 354 16.28 20.88 -1.65
CA ALA A 354 17.61 20.26 -1.53
C ALA A 354 18.66 21.23 -0.97
N ALA A 355 18.64 22.49 -1.37
CA ALA A 355 19.54 23.53 -0.86
C ALA A 355 19.32 23.88 0.64
N GLN A 356 18.23 23.46 1.25
CA GLN A 356 17.98 23.65 2.69
C GLN A 356 18.59 22.54 3.54
N MET A 357 18.94 21.42 2.92
CA MET A 357 19.53 20.26 3.60
C MET A 357 20.93 20.61 4.10
N ASP A 358 21.22 20.24 5.32
CA ASP A 358 22.55 20.31 5.91
C ASP A 358 23.16 18.91 5.81
N PRO A 359 24.31 18.71 5.19
CA PRO A 359 24.87 17.37 5.03
C PRO A 359 25.36 16.74 6.34
N ASP A 360 25.52 17.54 7.39
CA ASP A 360 26.13 17.10 8.66
C ASP A 360 25.21 17.20 9.87
N LEU A 361 24.04 17.83 9.75
CA LEU A 361 23.13 18.04 10.87
C LEU A 361 21.67 17.72 10.50
N ALA A 362 21.03 16.88 11.31
CA ALA A 362 19.60 16.63 11.25
C ALA A 362 18.82 17.89 11.65
N LYS A 363 17.90 18.34 10.80
CA LYS A 363 17.13 19.57 10.99
C LYS A 363 15.66 19.31 11.25
N VAL A 364 15.03 20.28 11.91
CA VAL A 364 13.55 20.39 11.99
C VAL A 364 13.08 21.24 10.82
N TYR A 365 12.05 20.81 10.15
CA TYR A 365 11.37 21.55 9.09
C TYR A 365 9.92 21.85 9.51
N ASN A 366 9.25 22.81 8.90
CA ASN A 366 7.87 23.20 9.27
C ASN A 366 6.87 22.90 8.15
N PRO A 367 5.59 22.79 8.46
CA PRO A 367 4.74 22.16 9.47
C PRO A 367 3.74 21.12 8.93
N GLY A 368 3.15 20.27 9.73
CA GLY A 368 2.29 19.21 9.41
C GLY A 368 0.98 18.98 10.14
N LEU A 369 0.33 17.85 10.06
CA LEU A 369 -0.82 17.36 10.85
C LEU A 369 -1.09 15.82 10.73
N PRO A 370 -1.91 15.15 11.66
CA PRO A 370 -1.84 13.76 12.07
C PRO A 370 -2.60 12.63 11.33
N SER A 371 -2.21 11.30 11.41
CA SER A 371 -3.00 10.06 11.51
C SER A 371 -2.30 8.70 11.46
N GLY A 372 -3.09 7.58 11.61
CA GLY A 372 -2.66 6.20 11.65
C GLY A 372 -3.14 5.34 10.45
N ASP A 373 -2.66 4.07 10.28
CA ASP A 373 -2.65 3.38 9.00
C ASP A 373 -2.55 1.87 9.00
N HIS A 374 -3.35 1.20 8.11
CA HIS A 374 -3.14 -0.18 7.65
C HIS A 374 -3.71 -0.39 6.23
N THR A 375 -3.06 -1.27 5.40
CA THR A 375 -3.33 -1.34 3.95
C THR A 375 -2.87 -2.67 3.37
N ILE A 376 -3.46 -3.13 2.24
CA ILE A 376 -2.89 -4.16 1.37
C ILE A 376 -2.54 -3.56 0.00
N TYR A 377 -1.49 -4.09 -0.62
CA TYR A 377 -1.08 -3.77 -1.98
C TYR A 377 -0.94 -5.03 -2.84
N LEU A 378 -1.32 -4.93 -4.11
CA LEU A 378 -1.15 -5.98 -5.11
C LEU A 378 -0.92 -5.41 -6.52
N THR A 379 -0.33 -6.21 -7.40
CA THR A 379 -0.14 -5.88 -8.80
C THR A 379 -0.34 -7.10 -9.71
N ALA A 380 -0.82 -6.86 -10.93
CA ALA A 380 -1.00 -7.88 -11.96
C ALA A 380 -0.62 -7.36 -13.35
N ALA A 381 -0.17 -8.26 -14.23
CA ALA A 381 0.10 -8.01 -15.64
C ALA A 381 -0.42 -9.18 -16.49
N ASP A 382 -0.95 -8.89 -17.68
CA ASP A 382 -1.49 -9.89 -18.61
C ASP A 382 -0.65 -10.03 -19.90
N LYS A 383 -0.97 -11.04 -20.70
CA LYS A 383 -0.29 -11.35 -21.96
C LYS A 383 -0.42 -10.25 -23.04
N ASP A 384 -1.41 -9.38 -22.92
CA ASP A 384 -1.67 -8.29 -23.85
C ASP A 384 -0.86 -7.02 -23.49
N GLY A 385 -0.10 -7.07 -22.37
CA GLY A 385 0.76 -5.99 -21.90
C GLY A 385 0.04 -4.98 -20.99
N ASN A 386 -1.20 -5.25 -20.57
CA ASN A 386 -1.86 -4.44 -19.56
C ASN A 386 -1.27 -4.72 -18.19
N MET A 387 -1.13 -3.68 -17.40
CA MET A 387 -0.63 -3.76 -16.03
C MET A 387 -1.50 -2.94 -15.08
N ILE A 388 -1.67 -3.41 -13.86
CA ILE A 388 -2.38 -2.68 -12.80
C ILE A 388 -1.57 -2.68 -11.51
N SER A 389 -1.47 -1.51 -10.91
CA SER A 389 -1.03 -1.26 -9.54
C SER A 389 -2.28 -0.94 -8.72
N LEU A 390 -2.65 -1.79 -7.76
CA LEU A 390 -3.89 -1.67 -6.99
C LEU A 390 -3.61 -1.72 -5.50
N ILE A 391 -4.24 -0.82 -4.77
CA ILE A 391 -4.13 -0.72 -3.33
C ILE A 391 -5.53 -0.56 -2.71
N GLN A 392 -5.77 -1.23 -1.59
CA GLN A 392 -7.05 -1.23 -0.91
C GLN A 392 -6.85 -1.24 0.60
N SER A 393 -7.75 -0.60 1.34
CA SER A 393 -7.58 -0.45 2.79
C SER A 393 -8.89 -0.14 3.51
N ASN A 394 -9.00 -0.64 4.74
CA ASN A 394 -9.99 -0.19 5.73
C ASN A 394 -9.48 1.02 6.56
N SER A 395 -8.29 1.55 6.30
CA SER A 395 -7.52 2.52 7.08
C SER A 395 -6.81 1.86 8.27
N SER A 396 -7.36 1.86 9.46
CA SER A 396 -6.83 1.11 10.60
C SER A 396 -7.15 -0.38 10.51
N LEU A 397 -6.52 -1.22 11.35
CA LEU A 397 -6.89 -2.63 11.46
C LEU A 397 -8.38 -2.75 11.81
N PHE A 398 -9.12 -3.48 10.96
CA PHE A 398 -10.59 -3.59 11.00
C PHE A 398 -11.34 -2.25 10.87
N GLY A 399 -10.71 -1.22 10.35
CA GLY A 399 -11.31 0.08 10.11
C GLY A 399 -11.92 0.71 11.36
N SER A 400 -13.21 1.03 11.28
CA SER A 400 -13.99 1.57 12.39
C SER A 400 -14.39 0.53 13.45
N MET A 401 -14.17 -0.75 13.19
CA MET A 401 -14.71 -1.90 13.93
C MET A 401 -16.25 -2.02 13.85
N GLU A 402 -16.92 -1.20 13.05
CA GLU A 402 -18.36 -1.30 12.80
C GLU A 402 -18.64 -2.41 11.79
N VAL A 403 -19.33 -3.45 12.24
CA VAL A 403 -19.68 -4.65 11.45
C VAL A 403 -21.20 -4.75 11.34
N PRO A 404 -21.80 -4.38 10.20
CA PRO A 404 -23.23 -4.56 10.00
C PRO A 404 -23.60 -6.05 10.02
N LYS A 405 -24.55 -6.42 10.87
CA LYS A 405 -24.94 -7.82 11.11
C LYS A 405 -25.34 -8.53 9.81
N GLY A 406 -24.76 -9.70 9.57
CA GLY A 406 -25.06 -10.56 8.42
C GLY A 406 -24.48 -10.08 7.09
N LEU A 407 -23.54 -9.11 7.09
CA LEU A 407 -22.85 -8.67 5.88
C LEU A 407 -21.41 -9.19 5.77
N GLY A 408 -20.77 -9.58 6.88
CA GLY A 408 -19.48 -10.26 6.88
C GLY A 408 -18.26 -9.39 6.69
N PHE A 409 -18.35 -8.06 6.85
CA PHE A 409 -17.20 -7.15 6.72
C PHE A 409 -17.28 -5.97 7.67
N ALA A 410 -16.11 -5.42 8.03
CA ALA A 410 -16.01 -4.18 8.79
C ALA A 410 -15.99 -2.96 7.85
N LEU A 411 -16.57 -1.85 8.33
CA LEU A 411 -16.52 -0.56 7.63
C LEU A 411 -15.20 0.16 7.95
N GLN A 412 -14.66 0.85 6.97
CA GLN A 412 -13.43 1.65 7.11
C GLN A 412 -13.62 2.85 8.05
N ASN A 413 -12.49 3.40 8.55
CA ASN A 413 -12.47 4.55 9.44
C ASN A 413 -11.75 5.78 8.83
N ARG A 414 -11.85 5.98 7.51
CA ARG A 414 -11.15 7.08 6.81
C ARG A 414 -11.56 8.48 7.27
N GLY A 415 -12.75 8.62 7.84
CA GLY A 415 -13.18 9.89 8.44
C GLY A 415 -12.22 10.39 9.53
N SER A 416 -11.53 9.50 10.24
CA SER A 416 -10.49 9.89 11.21
C SER A 416 -9.29 10.60 10.58
N GLY A 417 -9.13 10.52 9.26
CA GLY A 417 -8.12 11.25 8.50
C GLY A 417 -8.41 12.74 8.32
N PHE A 418 -9.61 13.22 8.64
CA PHE A 418 -9.91 14.65 8.65
C PHE A 418 -9.30 15.33 9.86
N ILE A 419 -9.03 16.61 9.69
CA ILE A 419 -8.54 17.51 10.73
C ILE A 419 -9.71 18.29 11.32
N LEU A 420 -9.66 18.58 12.62
CA LEU A 420 -10.66 19.38 13.31
C LEU A 420 -10.16 20.81 13.59
N THR A 421 -9.18 21.29 12.82
CA THR A 421 -8.65 22.66 12.87
C THR A 421 -9.18 23.46 11.70
N GLU A 422 -9.88 24.56 11.98
CA GLU A 422 -10.44 25.45 10.97
C GLU A 422 -9.34 26.06 10.06
N GLY A 423 -9.70 26.30 8.80
CA GLY A 423 -8.80 26.89 7.81
C GLY A 423 -7.84 25.92 7.15
N HIS A 424 -7.75 24.67 7.59
CA HIS A 424 -6.91 23.66 6.94
C HIS A 424 -7.63 23.04 5.74
N ILE A 425 -6.91 22.77 4.64
CA ILE A 425 -7.49 22.17 3.43
C ILE A 425 -8.19 20.83 3.71
N ASN A 426 -7.67 20.04 4.65
CA ASN A 426 -8.24 18.74 5.06
C ASN A 426 -9.18 18.85 6.29
N VAL A 427 -9.69 20.04 6.62
CA VAL A 427 -10.71 20.17 7.68
C VAL A 427 -11.96 19.39 7.28
N TYR A 428 -12.60 18.75 8.26
CA TYR A 428 -13.86 18.03 8.02
C TYR A 428 -14.93 18.93 7.38
N ALA A 429 -15.58 18.42 6.35
CA ALA A 429 -16.81 19.00 5.79
C ALA A 429 -17.74 17.87 5.31
N PRO A 430 -19.08 18.05 5.33
CA PRO A 430 -20.03 17.12 4.74
C PRO A 430 -19.77 16.90 3.25
N GLY A 431 -19.86 15.66 2.79
CA GLY A 431 -19.69 15.34 1.37
C GLY A 431 -18.26 15.48 0.83
N LYS A 432 -17.26 15.60 1.69
CA LYS A 432 -15.84 15.77 1.36
C LYS A 432 -15.08 14.45 1.46
N ARG A 433 -14.06 14.24 0.61
CA ARG A 433 -13.12 13.13 0.74
C ARG A 433 -12.04 13.45 1.78
N PRO A 434 -11.75 12.56 2.73
CA PRO A 434 -10.64 12.75 3.67
C PRO A 434 -9.28 12.62 2.95
N PHE A 435 -8.22 13.15 3.56
CA PHE A 435 -6.85 12.77 3.24
C PHE A 435 -6.71 11.23 3.27
N HIS A 436 -5.95 10.68 2.33
CA HIS A 436 -5.88 9.25 2.11
C HIS A 436 -4.45 8.73 2.02
N THR A 437 -4.15 7.64 2.73
CA THR A 437 -2.80 7.09 2.80
C THR A 437 -2.48 6.05 1.74
N ILE A 438 -3.48 5.45 1.07
CA ILE A 438 -3.22 4.43 0.05
C ILE A 438 -2.71 5.07 -1.25
N ILE A 439 -1.60 4.56 -1.77
CA ILE A 439 -0.98 5.01 -3.01
C ILE A 439 -0.50 3.82 -3.85
N PRO A 440 -1.03 3.60 -5.04
CA PRO A 440 -0.43 2.72 -6.04
C PRO A 440 0.61 3.50 -6.82
N ALA A 441 1.75 2.88 -7.19
CA ALA A 441 2.79 3.52 -7.99
C ALA A 441 3.01 2.81 -9.32
N PHE A 442 3.49 3.56 -10.30
CA PHE A 442 3.86 3.04 -11.61
C PHE A 442 5.13 3.74 -12.12
N VAL A 443 5.91 3.05 -12.93
CA VAL A 443 7.12 3.60 -13.55
C VAL A 443 7.07 3.35 -15.05
N THR A 444 7.34 4.38 -15.84
CA THR A 444 7.58 4.26 -17.26
C THR A 444 9.00 4.69 -17.61
N LYS A 445 9.53 4.15 -18.72
CA LYS A 445 10.79 4.58 -19.29
C LYS A 445 10.56 4.80 -20.78
N ASP A 446 10.96 5.96 -21.31
CA ASP A 446 10.78 6.30 -22.73
C ASP A 446 9.34 6.12 -23.23
N GLY A 447 8.36 6.41 -22.35
CA GLY A 447 6.93 6.31 -22.64
C GLY A 447 6.37 4.88 -22.73
N VAL A 448 7.12 3.88 -22.24
CA VAL A 448 6.64 2.48 -22.15
C VAL A 448 6.66 2.00 -20.70
N PRO A 449 5.82 1.00 -20.33
CA PRO A 449 5.79 0.49 -18.96
C PRO A 449 7.13 -0.13 -18.59
N PHE A 450 7.61 0.20 -17.41
CA PHE A 450 8.80 -0.40 -16.80
C PHE A 450 8.43 -1.23 -15.59
N MET A 451 7.65 -0.67 -14.65
CA MET A 451 7.31 -1.37 -13.41
C MET A 451 6.00 -0.86 -12.81
N SER A 452 5.16 -1.77 -12.33
CA SER A 452 4.08 -1.49 -11.38
C SER A 452 4.50 -2.00 -10.01
N PHE A 453 4.41 -1.17 -8.97
CA PHE A 453 4.87 -1.53 -7.63
C PHE A 453 4.16 -0.74 -6.55
N GLY A 454 4.29 -1.18 -5.30
CA GLY A 454 3.89 -0.43 -4.13
C GLY A 454 4.39 -1.05 -2.84
N VAL A 455 4.40 -0.23 -1.81
CA VAL A 455 4.75 -0.61 -0.44
C VAL A 455 3.59 -0.20 0.46
N MET A 456 2.87 -1.18 1.03
CA MET A 456 1.82 -0.92 2.01
C MET A 456 2.39 -0.42 3.35
N GLY A 457 1.55 0.07 4.27
CA GLY A 457 1.98 0.42 5.63
C GLY A 457 1.81 1.90 5.98
N GLY A 458 0.67 2.48 5.59
CA GLY A 458 0.28 3.82 5.97
C GLY A 458 1.23 4.92 5.52
N ASP A 459 1.76 5.66 6.45
CA ASP A 459 2.77 6.70 6.23
C ASP A 459 4.15 6.17 5.82
N MET A 460 4.36 4.86 5.92
CA MET A 460 5.52 4.19 5.32
C MET A 460 5.43 4.13 3.79
N GLN A 461 4.26 4.26 3.18
CA GLN A 461 4.08 4.07 1.74
C GLN A 461 4.96 4.99 0.89
N PRO A 462 4.92 6.34 1.00
CA PRO A 462 5.82 7.19 0.23
C PRO A 462 7.30 6.91 0.56
N GLN A 463 7.60 6.63 1.83
CA GLN A 463 8.92 6.28 2.28
C GLN A 463 9.44 5.00 1.62
N GLY A 464 8.60 3.97 1.56
CA GLY A 464 8.91 2.70 0.95
C GLY A 464 9.05 2.80 -0.57
N HIS A 465 8.17 3.54 -1.25
CA HIS A 465 8.25 3.75 -2.70
C HIS A 465 9.60 4.35 -3.10
N VAL A 466 10.02 5.38 -2.41
CA VAL A 466 11.33 6.00 -2.68
C VAL A 466 12.48 5.02 -2.43
N GLN A 467 12.50 4.29 -1.31
CA GLN A 467 13.56 3.34 -1.01
C GLN A 467 13.67 2.22 -2.06
N ILE A 468 12.54 1.70 -2.53
CA ILE A 468 12.53 0.71 -3.63
C ILE A 468 13.16 1.30 -4.90
N LEU A 469 12.82 2.53 -5.26
CA LEU A 469 13.35 3.18 -6.45
C LEU A 469 14.85 3.48 -6.32
N LEU A 470 15.32 3.97 -5.16
CA LEU A 470 16.76 4.15 -4.90
C LEU A 470 17.50 2.81 -5.00
N ASN A 471 16.94 1.74 -4.43
CA ASN A 471 17.54 0.42 -4.45
C ASN A 471 17.74 -0.11 -5.88
N ILE A 472 16.75 0.10 -6.75
CA ILE A 472 16.81 -0.34 -8.16
C ILE A 472 17.67 0.62 -9.01
N LEU A 473 17.42 1.93 -8.93
CA LEU A 473 17.95 2.90 -9.89
C LEU A 473 19.32 3.45 -9.50
N ASP A 474 19.59 3.65 -8.21
CA ASP A 474 20.89 4.17 -7.73
C ASP A 474 21.82 3.04 -7.26
N PHE A 475 21.30 2.00 -6.61
CA PHE A 475 22.15 0.93 -6.05
C PHE A 475 22.16 -0.36 -6.90
N GLY A 476 21.47 -0.38 -8.05
CA GLY A 476 21.51 -1.47 -9.01
C GLY A 476 21.02 -2.82 -8.49
N MET A 477 20.14 -2.83 -7.49
CA MET A 477 19.53 -4.05 -6.98
C MET A 477 18.51 -4.59 -7.99
N ASN A 478 18.39 -5.91 -8.08
CA ASN A 478 17.29 -6.52 -8.81
C ASN A 478 15.95 -6.31 -8.05
N LEU A 479 14.84 -6.67 -8.68
CA LEU A 479 13.51 -6.39 -8.16
C LEU A 479 13.25 -7.05 -6.78
N GLN A 480 13.73 -8.28 -6.57
CA GLN A 480 13.56 -8.99 -5.30
C GLN A 480 14.51 -8.46 -4.22
N GLU A 481 15.77 -8.20 -4.57
CA GLU A 481 16.74 -7.58 -3.67
C GLU A 481 16.27 -6.23 -3.15
N ALA A 482 15.70 -5.41 -4.03
CA ALA A 482 15.17 -4.09 -3.67
C ALA A 482 14.06 -4.19 -2.60
N GLY A 483 13.25 -5.24 -2.66
CA GLY A 483 12.20 -5.51 -1.69
C GLY A 483 12.73 -6.08 -0.36
N ASP A 484 13.71 -7.00 -0.43
CA ASP A 484 14.26 -7.68 0.76
C ASP A 484 15.29 -6.83 1.52
N ALA A 485 15.84 -5.79 0.90
CA ALA A 485 16.81 -4.88 1.52
C ALA A 485 16.27 -4.28 2.82
N PRO A 486 17.13 -4.10 3.84
CA PRO A 486 16.72 -3.45 5.09
C PRO A 486 16.19 -2.04 4.82
N ARG A 487 15.12 -1.67 5.55
CA ARG A 487 14.38 -0.43 5.36
C ARG A 487 14.58 0.55 6.50
N ILE A 488 14.37 1.82 6.13
CA ILE A 488 14.36 2.97 7.00
C ILE A 488 12.88 3.37 7.19
N TYR A 489 12.47 3.63 8.41
CA TYR A 489 11.19 4.24 8.73
C TYR A 489 11.43 5.48 9.60
N HIS A 490 11.05 6.65 9.12
CA HIS A 490 11.12 7.87 9.91
C HIS A 490 9.74 8.28 10.41
N ARG A 491 9.59 8.34 11.73
CA ARG A 491 8.43 8.88 12.43
C ARG A 491 8.71 10.32 12.82
N GLY A 492 7.89 11.23 12.36
CA GLY A 492 8.02 12.65 12.64
C GLY A 492 6.75 13.35 12.23
N THR A 493 6.86 14.45 11.52
CA THR A 493 5.72 15.14 10.92
C THR A 493 5.00 14.25 9.89
N PHE A 494 3.70 14.14 10.03
CA PHE A 494 2.80 13.44 9.12
C PHE A 494 1.58 14.31 8.80
N ALA A 495 0.91 14.05 7.68
CA ALA A 495 -0.36 14.70 7.35
C ALA A 495 -1.41 14.54 8.45
N SER A 496 -1.22 13.59 9.30
CA SER A 496 -2.13 13.21 10.35
C SER A 496 -1.61 13.29 11.80
N SER A 497 -0.34 13.58 12.15
CA SER A 497 0.13 13.80 13.53
C SER A 497 0.57 15.22 13.86
N GLY A 498 0.56 16.09 12.86
CA GLY A 498 0.98 17.45 13.05
C GLY A 498 2.48 17.66 12.95
N HIS A 499 2.85 18.90 13.00
CA HIS A 499 4.22 19.33 13.16
C HIS A 499 4.82 18.75 14.45
N VAL A 500 6.05 18.27 14.39
CA VAL A 500 6.86 17.94 15.55
C VAL A 500 7.97 18.96 15.67
N ASP A 501 8.16 19.47 16.89
CA ASP A 501 9.18 20.47 17.23
C ASP A 501 10.57 19.85 17.39
N ASP A 502 10.77 18.60 16.93
CA ASP A 502 12.02 17.86 17.00
C ASP A 502 12.39 17.20 15.66
N VAL A 503 13.54 16.54 15.61
CA VAL A 503 14.02 15.85 14.40
C VAL A 503 13.24 14.55 14.07
N GLY A 504 12.27 14.16 14.91
CA GLY A 504 11.55 12.88 14.81
C GLY A 504 12.41 11.69 15.21
N GLU A 505 11.90 10.49 14.93
CA GLU A 505 12.57 9.23 15.26
C GLU A 505 12.87 8.46 13.97
N THR A 506 14.13 8.10 13.76
CA THR A 506 14.57 7.27 12.63
C THR A 506 14.73 5.82 13.10
N TYR A 507 13.90 4.94 12.58
CA TYR A 507 13.96 3.51 12.86
C TYR A 507 14.66 2.80 11.72
N LEU A 508 15.67 2.02 12.07
CA LEU A 508 16.46 1.23 11.13
C LEU A 508 16.18 -0.26 11.35
N GLU A 509 15.87 -0.95 10.26
CA GLU A 509 15.75 -2.41 10.29
C GLU A 509 17.13 -3.04 10.45
N SER A 510 17.18 -4.26 10.98
CA SER A 510 18.45 -5.00 11.09
C SER A 510 19.07 -5.19 9.69
N GLY A 511 20.40 -5.05 9.58
CA GLY A 511 21.13 -5.17 8.32
C GLY A 511 21.85 -3.90 7.87
N PHE A 512 21.60 -2.76 8.52
CA PHE A 512 22.41 -1.56 8.35
C PHE A 512 23.72 -1.65 9.16
N PRO A 513 24.85 -1.12 8.62
CA PRO A 513 26.13 -1.11 9.34
C PRO A 513 26.06 -0.35 10.67
N TYR A 514 26.65 -0.92 11.72
CA TYR A 514 26.68 -0.28 13.04
C TYR A 514 27.39 1.10 13.01
N GLU A 515 28.44 1.22 12.20
CA GLU A 515 29.14 2.49 11.97
C GLU A 515 28.20 3.58 11.41
N SER A 516 27.32 3.22 10.47
CA SER A 516 26.32 4.15 9.93
C SER A 516 25.36 4.64 11.01
N ILE A 517 24.96 3.75 11.94
CA ILE A 517 24.09 4.09 13.06
C ILE A 517 24.77 5.12 13.97
N SER A 518 26.03 4.89 14.34
CA SER A 518 26.81 5.81 15.18
C SER A 518 26.96 7.19 14.53
N LEU A 519 27.33 7.22 13.24
CA LEU A 519 27.48 8.48 12.49
C LEU A 519 26.15 9.24 12.34
N LEU A 520 25.02 8.56 12.25
CA LEU A 520 23.71 9.21 12.23
C LEU A 520 23.36 9.85 13.58
N MET A 521 23.72 9.20 14.69
CA MET A 521 23.56 9.78 16.03
C MET A 521 24.42 11.01 16.20
N ASP A 522 25.66 11.00 15.70
CA ASP A 522 26.56 12.16 15.70
C ASP A 522 26.00 13.33 14.86
N LYS A 523 25.24 13.03 13.79
CA LYS A 523 24.50 14.04 13.00
C LYS A 523 23.22 14.54 13.70
N GLY A 524 22.87 14.02 14.88
CA GLY A 524 21.71 14.43 15.67
C GLY A 524 20.39 13.71 15.34
N HIS A 525 20.43 12.58 14.60
CA HIS A 525 19.24 11.75 14.44
C HIS A 525 18.91 10.95 15.70
N ASN A 526 17.65 10.90 16.07
CA ASN A 526 17.16 9.97 17.10
C ASN A 526 16.98 8.57 16.46
N ILE A 527 17.89 7.66 16.77
CA ILE A 527 17.86 6.31 16.19
C ILE A 527 17.15 5.35 17.13
N GLY A 528 16.17 4.62 16.61
CA GLY A 528 15.40 3.60 17.29
C GLY A 528 15.29 2.29 16.53
N MET A 529 14.72 1.29 17.18
CA MET A 529 14.34 0.01 16.57
C MET A 529 12.85 -0.24 16.84
N VAL A 530 12.11 -0.61 15.82
CA VAL A 530 10.68 -0.95 15.93
C VAL A 530 10.40 -2.21 15.11
N LYS A 531 9.46 -3.05 15.56
CA LYS A 531 9.01 -4.21 14.81
C LYS A 531 7.76 -3.86 13.98
N GLY A 532 7.67 -4.41 12.76
CA GLY A 532 6.44 -4.40 11.97
C GLY A 532 6.03 -3.07 11.34
N LYS A 533 6.93 -2.07 11.25
CA LYS A 533 6.62 -0.75 10.68
C LYS A 533 7.20 -0.48 9.30
N TYR A 534 7.86 -1.47 8.69
CA TYR A 534 8.61 -1.30 7.44
C TYR A 534 7.82 -1.60 6.17
N GLY A 535 6.51 -1.74 6.28
CA GLY A 535 5.60 -1.94 5.16
C GLY A 535 5.62 -3.35 4.58
N GLY A 536 5.10 -3.50 3.36
CA GLY A 536 5.10 -4.74 2.60
C GLY A 536 5.10 -4.43 1.10
N TYR A 537 6.04 -5.01 0.35
CA TYR A 537 6.33 -4.70 -1.05
C TYR A 537 5.89 -5.81 -2.00
N GLN A 538 5.30 -5.39 -3.12
CA GLN A 538 5.00 -6.23 -4.27
C GLN A 538 5.37 -5.45 -5.54
N ALA A 539 5.91 -6.12 -6.56
CA ALA A 539 6.21 -5.49 -7.84
C ALA A 539 6.14 -6.45 -9.01
N ILE A 540 5.82 -5.89 -10.18
CA ILE A 540 6.01 -6.52 -11.48
C ILE A 540 6.76 -5.53 -12.37
N MET A 541 7.93 -5.94 -12.87
CA MET A 541 8.70 -5.22 -13.87
C MET A 541 8.56 -5.93 -15.21
N VAL A 542 8.60 -5.19 -16.30
CA VAL A 542 8.64 -5.76 -17.65
C VAL A 542 9.95 -5.36 -18.34
N LYS A 543 10.65 -6.36 -18.89
CA LYS A 543 11.87 -6.16 -19.67
C LYS A 543 11.90 -7.21 -20.79
N ASP A 544 12.11 -6.77 -22.02
CA ASP A 544 12.25 -7.62 -23.21
C ASP A 544 11.09 -8.64 -23.33
N HIS A 545 9.86 -8.19 -23.09
CA HIS A 545 8.63 -9.01 -23.10
C HIS A 545 8.61 -10.15 -22.07
N VAL A 546 9.39 -10.04 -21.02
CA VAL A 546 9.39 -10.93 -19.85
C VAL A 546 8.96 -10.15 -18.63
N TYR A 547 8.04 -10.70 -17.85
CA TYR A 547 7.65 -10.18 -16.55
C TYR A 547 8.56 -10.71 -15.45
N TYR A 548 9.06 -9.83 -14.63
CA TYR A 548 9.81 -10.10 -13.41
C TYR A 548 8.93 -9.76 -12.23
N GLY A 549 8.60 -10.73 -11.40
CA GLY A 549 7.76 -10.56 -10.23
C GLY A 549 8.54 -10.66 -8.93
N ALA A 550 8.25 -9.78 -7.99
CA ALA A 550 8.79 -9.82 -6.65
C ALA A 550 7.70 -9.67 -5.59
N SER A 551 7.87 -10.39 -4.49
CA SER A 551 7.11 -10.28 -3.25
C SER A 551 8.08 -10.42 -2.09
N GLU A 552 8.15 -9.45 -1.21
CA GLU A 552 9.15 -9.40 -0.16
C GLU A 552 8.86 -10.33 1.02
N SER A 553 9.85 -10.49 1.90
CA SER A 553 9.84 -11.50 2.96
C SER A 553 9.14 -11.05 4.26
N ARG A 554 8.74 -9.76 4.42
CA ARG A 554 8.06 -9.24 5.63
C ARG A 554 6.59 -9.60 5.70
N LYS A 555 6.04 -10.11 4.61
CA LYS A 555 4.64 -10.54 4.48
C LYS A 555 4.59 -11.99 3.98
N ASP A 556 3.43 -12.61 4.10
CA ASP A 556 3.20 -13.99 3.63
C ASP A 556 3.10 -14.10 2.09
N GLY A 557 3.49 -13.06 1.37
CA GLY A 557 3.21 -12.85 -0.03
C GLY A 557 3.92 -13.78 -1.01
N GLN A 558 3.40 -13.77 -2.24
CA GLN A 558 3.93 -14.50 -3.38
C GLN A 558 3.85 -13.67 -4.66
N ALA A 559 4.86 -13.78 -5.52
CA ALA A 559 4.75 -13.50 -6.94
C ALA A 559 4.68 -14.82 -7.70
N ALA A 560 3.78 -14.92 -8.68
CA ALA A 560 3.64 -16.09 -9.55
C ALA A 560 3.16 -15.67 -10.94
N GLY A 561 3.61 -16.43 -11.95
CA GLY A 561 3.23 -16.20 -13.35
C GLY A 561 3.29 -17.47 -14.19
N TYR A 562 3.08 -17.33 -15.53
CA TYR A 562 3.08 -18.47 -16.46
C TYR A 562 3.52 -18.07 -17.86
#